data_a851a6ec526d5bd49cef20d9c3ec3e0e
#
_entry.id   a851a6ec526d5bd49cef20d9c3ec3e0e
#
_cell.length_a   1.000
_cell.length_b   1.000
_cell.length_c   1.000
_cell.angle_alpha   90.00
_cell.angle_beta   90.00
_cell.angle_gamma   90.00
#
_symmetry.space_group_name_H-M   'P 1'
#
loop_
_entity.id
_entity.type
_entity.pdbx_description
1 polymer ?
#
loop_
_entity_poly.entity_id
_entity_poly.type
_entity_poly.pdbx_seq_one_letter_code
_entity_poly.pdbx_strand_id
1 'polypeptide(L)'
;MLAFARSLGWLIGAFHKTATRSGPRALTVGVSPALSTPPHVVLTVIKSTAGIYKVANWAHFWNNEPESMSGKENVVIEPATEADLDELSEMLGELFAQESDFRPDKDKQLRGLRLIFEQPSRGRVFVLRHNGAIVGMINLLFTISTAEGGFVILLEDLVVHKQYQGHGYGNKLLEHAIDFAKQKNFLRITLLTDRPENVAQAFFRKHGFAESSMIPMRLWIAPPESSG
;
A
#
# COMPACT_ATOMS: atom_id res chain seq x y z
N MET A 1 18.63 -7.72 -0.29
CA MET A 1 19.89 -8.40 -0.62
C MET A 1 20.25 -8.35 -2.11
N LEU A 2 19.38 -8.65 -3.05
CA LEU A 2 19.71 -8.64 -4.49
C LEU A 2 19.96 -7.24 -5.10
N ALA A 3 19.34 -6.19 -4.60
CA ALA A 3 19.56 -4.82 -5.08
C ALA A 3 20.92 -4.24 -4.66
N PHE A 4 21.42 -4.65 -3.50
CA PHE A 4 22.71 -4.21 -2.98
C PHE A 4 23.90 -4.84 -3.74
N ALA A 5 23.76 -6.10 -4.15
CA ALA A 5 24.77 -6.78 -4.95
C ALA A 5 24.92 -6.18 -6.36
N ARG A 6 23.84 -5.62 -6.95
CA ARG A 6 23.89 -4.93 -8.24
C ARG A 6 24.59 -3.58 -8.15
N SER A 7 24.44 -2.84 -7.06
CA SER A 7 25.13 -1.56 -6.86
C SER A 7 26.64 -1.77 -6.66
N LEU A 8 27.04 -2.82 -5.93
CA LEU A 8 28.45 -3.15 -5.74
C LEU A 8 29.11 -3.62 -7.05
N GLY A 9 28.40 -4.43 -7.84
CA GLY A 9 28.87 -4.89 -9.15
C GLY A 9 29.07 -3.73 -10.14
N TRP A 10 28.25 -2.67 -10.05
CA TRP A 10 28.37 -1.49 -10.88
C TRP A 10 29.58 -0.62 -10.51
N LEU A 11 29.84 -0.48 -9.22
CA LEU A 11 31.01 0.24 -8.73
C LEU A 11 32.32 -0.47 -9.13
N ILE A 12 32.37 -1.80 -9.01
CA ILE A 12 33.52 -2.60 -9.43
C ILE A 12 33.70 -2.58 -10.97
N GLY A 13 32.60 -2.63 -11.73
CA GLY A 13 32.60 -2.53 -13.17
C GLY A 13 33.06 -1.15 -13.71
N ALA A 14 32.71 -0.06 -13.00
CA ALA A 14 33.14 1.28 -13.35
C ALA A 14 34.67 1.47 -13.12
N PHE A 15 35.21 0.89 -12.06
CA PHE A 15 36.67 0.91 -11.80
C PHE A 15 37.47 0.06 -12.76
N HIS A 16 36.92 -1.05 -13.25
CA HIS A 16 37.64 -1.93 -14.20
C HIS A 16 37.68 -1.36 -15.61
N LYS A 17 36.70 -0.53 -16.02
CA LYS A 17 36.70 0.12 -17.34
C LYS A 17 37.67 1.32 -17.45
N THR A 18 38.04 1.95 -16.35
CA THR A 18 38.97 3.08 -16.31
C THR A 18 40.45 2.68 -16.21
N ALA A 19 40.74 1.42 -15.92
CA ALA A 19 42.10 0.93 -15.70
C ALA A 19 42.86 0.49 -16.98
N THR A 20 42.29 0.61 -18.20
CA THR A 20 42.89 0.09 -19.44
C THR A 20 43.66 1.13 -20.28
N ARG A 21 43.86 2.36 -19.79
CA ARG A 21 44.80 3.30 -20.40
C ARG A 21 45.55 4.07 -19.32
N SER A 22 46.79 3.65 -19.02
CA SER A 22 47.82 4.37 -18.22
C SER A 22 47.35 4.94 -16.89
N GLY A 23 46.68 4.12 -16.05
CA GLY A 23 46.23 4.49 -14.70
C GLY A 23 47.01 3.78 -13.58
N PRO A 24 46.87 4.20 -12.31
CA PRO A 24 47.66 3.71 -11.18
C PRO A 24 47.40 2.21 -10.93
N ARG A 25 48.47 1.45 -10.67
CA ARG A 25 48.38 0.04 -10.25
C ARG A 25 47.83 -0.05 -8.83
N ALA A 26 46.75 -0.79 -8.65
CA ALA A 26 46.23 -1.16 -7.36
C ALA A 26 47.00 -2.36 -6.81
N LEU A 27 47.55 -2.24 -5.61
CA LEU A 27 48.16 -3.35 -4.87
C LEU A 27 47.15 -3.80 -3.81
N THR A 28 46.63 -5.01 -3.95
CA THR A 28 45.76 -5.61 -2.95
C THR A 28 46.63 -6.42 -2.00
N VAL A 29 46.72 -6.02 -0.74
CA VAL A 29 47.33 -6.80 0.32
C VAL A 29 46.26 -7.65 0.97
N GLY A 30 46.27 -8.95 0.67
CA GLY A 30 45.42 -9.92 1.33
C GLY A 30 46.03 -10.33 2.67
N VAL A 31 45.24 -10.27 3.75
CA VAL A 31 45.59 -10.84 5.06
C VAL A 31 44.86 -12.15 5.20
N SER A 32 45.61 -13.24 5.44
CA SER A 32 45.09 -14.60 5.63
C SER A 32 44.34 -14.71 6.96
N PRO A 33 43.22 -15.49 7.05
CA PRO A 33 42.43 -15.56 8.25
C PRO A 33 43.05 -16.53 9.26
N ALA A 34 43.40 -16.03 10.42
CA ALA A 34 43.63 -16.83 11.60
C ALA A 34 42.71 -16.34 12.72
N LEU A 35 41.69 -17.19 12.99
CA LEU A 35 40.95 -17.33 14.26
C LEU A 35 40.66 -16.10 15.12
N SER A 36 39.35 -15.82 15.25
CA SER A 36 38.72 -15.05 16.35
C SER A 36 38.91 -13.53 16.37
N THR A 37 38.52 -12.83 15.31
CA THR A 37 38.35 -11.36 15.32
C THR A 37 37.22 -10.89 14.44
N PRO A 38 36.57 -9.76 14.77
CA PRO A 38 35.38 -9.26 14.06
C PRO A 38 35.67 -8.77 12.63
N PRO A 39 34.67 -8.43 11.82
CA PRO A 39 34.72 -8.48 10.39
C PRO A 39 35.75 -7.52 9.76
N HIS A 40 36.37 -8.04 8.77
CA HIS A 40 37.46 -7.58 7.94
C HIS A 40 37.46 -6.09 7.57
N VAL A 41 38.54 -5.39 8.00
CA VAL A 41 38.87 -4.06 7.48
C VAL A 41 39.61 -4.24 6.15
N VAL A 42 38.99 -3.87 5.05
CA VAL A 42 39.65 -3.81 3.75
C VAL A 42 40.25 -2.41 3.57
N LEU A 43 41.57 -2.31 3.66
CA LEU A 43 42.30 -1.09 3.35
C LEU A 43 42.65 -1.07 1.87
N THR A 44 42.04 -0.17 1.11
CA THR A 44 42.41 0.05 -0.29
C THR A 44 43.36 1.24 -0.39
N VAL A 45 44.59 0.98 -0.77
CA VAL A 45 45.59 2.02 -1.04
C VAL A 45 45.61 2.34 -2.53
N ILE A 46 45.22 3.54 -2.87
CA ILE A 46 45.29 4.04 -4.26
C ILE A 46 46.58 4.87 -4.41
N LYS A 47 47.50 4.41 -5.23
CA LYS A 47 48.74 5.11 -5.56
C LYS A 47 48.59 5.85 -6.90
N SER A 48 48.72 7.17 -6.86
CA SER A 48 48.75 8.00 -8.08
C SER A 48 50.18 8.51 -8.34
N THR A 49 50.50 8.83 -9.56
CA THR A 49 51.80 9.40 -10.00
C THR A 49 52.11 10.76 -9.35
N ALA A 50 51.20 11.37 -8.63
CA ALA A 50 51.36 12.66 -7.96
C ALA A 50 51.48 12.58 -6.44
N GLY A 51 51.65 11.39 -5.82
CA GLY A 51 51.83 11.23 -4.37
C GLY A 51 50.78 10.35 -3.68
N ILE A 52 50.96 10.08 -2.40
CA ILE A 52 50.09 9.24 -1.58
C ILE A 52 48.88 10.08 -1.17
N TYR A 53 47.70 9.74 -1.68
CA TYR A 53 46.45 10.37 -1.20
C TYR A 53 45.75 9.47 -0.19
N LYS A 54 45.53 10.07 0.97
CA LYS A 54 44.67 9.69 2.10
C LYS A 54 44.08 8.27 2.09
N VAL A 55 44.48 7.50 3.09
CA VAL A 55 43.81 6.26 3.49
C VAL A 55 42.41 6.65 3.98
N ALA A 56 41.38 6.28 3.23
CA ALA A 56 40.02 6.41 3.69
C ALA A 56 39.73 5.30 4.69
N ASN A 57 39.53 5.68 5.94
CA ASN A 57 39.13 4.75 7.00
C ASN A 57 37.62 4.47 6.88
N TRP A 58 37.27 3.39 6.20
CA TRP A 58 35.87 2.95 6.03
C TRP A 58 35.29 2.32 7.32
N ALA A 59 36.06 2.21 8.41
CA ALA A 59 35.57 1.66 9.66
C ALA A 59 34.41 2.49 10.26
N HIS A 60 34.37 3.80 10.01
CA HIS A 60 33.24 4.65 10.41
C HIS A 60 31.98 4.43 9.56
N PHE A 61 32.11 3.92 8.36
CA PHE A 61 30.95 3.65 7.48
C PHE A 61 30.26 2.34 7.85
N TRP A 62 30.98 1.38 8.45
CA TRP A 62 30.44 0.09 8.86
C TRP A 62 30.01 0.06 10.32
N ASN A 63 30.53 0.95 11.17
CA ASN A 63 30.09 1.07 12.57
C ASN A 63 28.83 1.94 12.74
N ASN A 64 28.48 2.73 11.73
CA ASN A 64 27.11 3.17 11.51
C ASN A 64 26.44 2.11 10.65
N GLU A 65 26.12 0.96 11.23
CA GLU A 65 24.96 0.24 10.73
C GLU A 65 23.85 1.29 10.66
N PRO A 66 23.18 1.49 9.48
CA PRO A 66 21.92 2.18 9.51
C PRO A 66 21.15 1.42 10.58
N GLU A 67 20.77 2.10 11.67
CA GLU A 67 19.86 1.53 12.66
C GLU A 67 18.87 0.72 11.83
N SER A 68 18.85 -0.59 12.05
CA SER A 68 17.99 -1.46 11.28
C SER A 68 16.62 -0.84 11.44
N MET A 69 16.12 -0.20 10.40
CA MET A 69 14.72 0.14 10.25
C MET A 69 13.96 -1.17 10.06
N SER A 70 14.15 -2.06 11.02
CA SER A 70 13.21 -3.08 11.45
C SER A 70 12.12 -2.38 12.26
N GLY A 71 11.68 -1.23 11.79
CA GLY A 71 10.37 -0.73 12.10
C GLY A 71 9.42 -1.76 11.52
N LYS A 72 8.83 -2.61 12.37
CA LYS A 72 7.68 -3.41 11.97
C LYS A 72 6.75 -2.46 11.24
N GLU A 73 6.50 -2.74 9.96
CA GLU A 73 5.50 -2.00 9.20
C GLU A 73 4.25 -1.92 10.08
N ASN A 74 3.95 -0.73 10.55
CA ASN A 74 2.79 -0.52 11.42
C ASN A 74 1.57 -0.39 10.53
N VAL A 75 0.89 -1.52 10.29
CA VAL A 75 -0.35 -1.58 9.55
C VAL A 75 -1.49 -1.76 10.54
N VAL A 76 -2.38 -0.78 10.62
CA VAL A 76 -3.54 -0.77 11.51
C VAL A 76 -4.80 -0.55 10.70
N ILE A 77 -5.87 -1.28 11.03
CA ILE A 77 -7.21 -1.02 10.50
C ILE A 77 -8.08 -0.57 11.66
N GLU A 78 -8.70 0.59 11.51
CA GLU A 78 -9.50 1.22 12.54
C GLU A 78 -10.71 1.96 11.93
N PRO A 79 -11.77 2.25 12.71
CA PRO A 79 -12.85 3.11 12.26
C PRO A 79 -12.31 4.48 11.88
N ALA A 80 -12.73 4.98 10.73
CA ALA A 80 -12.45 6.35 10.31
C ALA A 80 -13.12 7.37 11.22
N THR A 81 -12.53 8.56 11.28
CA THR A 81 -12.98 9.70 12.08
C THR A 81 -13.26 10.91 11.19
N GLU A 82 -13.89 11.95 11.74
CA GLU A 82 -14.11 13.20 11.00
C GLU A 82 -12.83 13.88 10.53
N ALA A 83 -11.71 13.67 11.22
CA ALA A 83 -10.40 14.18 10.82
C ALA A 83 -9.90 13.57 9.50
N ASP A 84 -10.44 12.42 9.11
CA ASP A 84 -10.04 11.69 7.91
C ASP A 84 -10.85 12.08 6.66
N LEU A 85 -11.91 12.89 6.83
CA LEU A 85 -12.90 13.19 5.78
C LEU A 85 -12.29 13.68 4.47
N ASP A 86 -11.34 14.62 4.54
CA ASP A 86 -10.72 15.20 3.35
C ASP A 86 -9.95 14.14 2.56
N GLU A 87 -9.12 13.34 3.24
CA GLU A 87 -8.33 12.27 2.60
C GLU A 87 -9.24 11.17 2.02
N LEU A 88 -10.29 10.78 2.76
CA LEU A 88 -11.27 9.81 2.28
C LEU A 88 -12.02 10.30 1.04
N SER A 89 -12.37 11.58 1.00
CA SER A 89 -13.04 12.15 -0.18
C SER A 89 -12.15 12.17 -1.41
N GLU A 90 -10.84 12.38 -1.24
CA GLU A 90 -9.85 12.31 -2.31
C GLU A 90 -9.69 10.87 -2.83
N MET A 91 -9.62 9.89 -1.93
CA MET A 91 -9.58 8.46 -2.30
C MET A 91 -10.83 8.01 -3.07
N LEU A 92 -12.02 8.46 -2.66
CA LEU A 92 -13.27 8.21 -3.42
C LEU A 92 -13.24 8.91 -4.78
N GLY A 93 -12.67 10.11 -4.87
CA GLY A 93 -12.45 10.81 -6.14
C GLY A 93 -11.57 9.99 -7.10
N GLU A 94 -10.48 9.40 -6.62
CA GLU A 94 -9.63 8.50 -7.41
C GLU A 94 -10.38 7.24 -7.87
N LEU A 95 -11.25 6.67 -7.02
CA LEU A 95 -12.07 5.53 -7.36
C LEU A 95 -13.07 5.88 -8.47
N PHE A 96 -13.86 6.93 -8.28
CA PHE A 96 -14.92 7.33 -9.21
C PHE A 96 -14.38 7.86 -10.56
N ALA A 97 -13.14 8.32 -10.60
CA ALA A 97 -12.48 8.65 -11.86
C ALA A 97 -12.23 7.42 -12.77
N GLN A 98 -12.27 6.22 -12.20
CA GLN A 98 -12.05 4.95 -12.91
C GLN A 98 -13.37 4.26 -13.30
N GLU A 99 -14.49 4.69 -12.73
CA GLU A 99 -15.82 4.11 -12.98
C GLU A 99 -16.56 4.82 -14.11
N SER A 100 -17.37 4.09 -14.86
CA SER A 100 -18.13 4.64 -15.98
C SER A 100 -19.40 5.39 -15.54
N ASP A 101 -19.98 4.97 -14.41
CA ASP A 101 -21.28 5.43 -13.93
C ASP A 101 -21.20 6.68 -13.03
N PHE A 102 -20.00 7.01 -12.55
CA PHE A 102 -19.78 8.08 -11.58
C PHE A 102 -18.72 9.07 -12.05
N ARG A 103 -18.75 10.25 -11.46
CA ARG A 103 -17.71 11.28 -11.64
C ARG A 103 -17.25 11.78 -10.28
N PRO A 104 -15.96 12.09 -10.13
CA PRO A 104 -15.44 12.73 -8.93
C PRO A 104 -16.17 14.06 -8.66
N ASP A 105 -16.65 14.22 -7.43
CA ASP A 105 -17.26 15.45 -6.94
C ASP A 105 -17.01 15.50 -5.43
N LYS A 106 -15.97 16.23 -5.03
CA LYS A 106 -15.51 16.28 -3.63
C LYS A 106 -16.61 16.66 -2.66
N ASP A 107 -17.48 17.59 -3.03
CA ASP A 107 -18.55 18.06 -2.15
C ASP A 107 -19.63 16.98 -1.94
N LYS A 108 -19.95 16.21 -2.98
CA LYS A 108 -20.87 15.07 -2.86
C LYS A 108 -20.29 13.97 -1.99
N GLN A 109 -19.02 13.63 -2.19
CA GLN A 109 -18.32 12.62 -1.41
C GLN A 109 -18.23 13.01 0.06
N LEU A 110 -17.86 14.25 0.37
CA LEU A 110 -17.86 14.77 1.75
C LEU A 110 -19.24 14.74 2.39
N ARG A 111 -20.30 15.13 1.67
CA ARG A 111 -21.68 15.05 2.19
C ARG A 111 -22.07 13.59 2.49
N GLY A 112 -21.76 12.65 1.59
CA GLY A 112 -22.03 11.23 1.78
C GLY A 112 -21.31 10.65 2.99
N LEU A 113 -20.02 10.91 3.13
CA LEU A 113 -19.20 10.46 4.26
C LEU A 113 -19.71 11.03 5.59
N ARG A 114 -20.04 12.32 5.64
CA ARG A 114 -20.63 12.94 6.87
C ARG A 114 -21.92 12.27 7.29
N LEU A 115 -22.83 11.98 6.35
CA LEU A 115 -24.06 11.27 6.65
C LEU A 115 -23.81 9.88 7.27
N ILE A 116 -22.77 9.18 6.85
CA ILE A 116 -22.37 7.89 7.43
C ILE A 116 -21.81 8.08 8.84
N PHE A 117 -20.97 9.10 9.07
CA PHE A 117 -20.34 9.37 10.36
C PHE A 117 -21.37 9.83 11.40
N GLU A 118 -22.34 10.65 10.99
CA GLU A 118 -23.45 11.10 11.84
C GLU A 118 -24.41 9.96 12.20
N GLN A 119 -24.44 8.87 11.43
CA GLN A 119 -25.37 7.78 11.58
C GLN A 119 -24.65 6.41 11.71
N PRO A 120 -23.89 6.18 12.78
CA PRO A 120 -23.09 4.96 12.94
C PRO A 120 -23.89 3.66 13.00
N SER A 121 -25.21 3.74 13.17
CA SER A 121 -26.13 2.60 13.06
C SER A 121 -26.48 2.23 11.62
N ARG A 122 -26.16 3.07 10.65
CA ARG A 122 -26.46 2.89 9.23
C ARG A 122 -25.24 2.54 8.37
N GLY A 123 -24.04 2.75 8.90
CA GLY A 123 -22.82 2.45 8.17
C GLY A 123 -21.55 2.61 9.00
N ARG A 124 -20.45 2.18 8.44
CA ARG A 124 -19.13 2.32 9.03
C ARG A 124 -18.09 2.39 7.93
N VAL A 125 -17.20 3.38 8.02
CA VAL A 125 -16.00 3.44 7.23
C VAL A 125 -14.84 2.96 8.09
N PHE A 126 -14.01 2.06 7.56
CA PHE A 126 -12.73 1.68 8.15
C PHE A 126 -11.62 2.18 7.26
N VAL A 127 -10.53 2.61 7.87
CA VAL A 127 -9.28 2.99 7.20
C VAL A 127 -8.17 2.00 7.52
N LEU A 128 -7.32 1.76 6.54
CA LEU A 128 -6.04 1.08 6.75
C LEU A 128 -4.96 2.14 6.76
N ARG A 129 -4.25 2.23 7.89
CA ARG A 129 -3.06 3.09 8.02
C ARG A 129 -1.79 2.27 7.91
N HIS A 130 -0.87 2.79 7.15
CA HIS A 130 0.51 2.29 7.06
C HIS A 130 1.45 3.37 7.57
N ASN A 131 2.11 3.10 8.71
CA ASN A 131 2.97 4.09 9.39
C ASN A 131 2.25 5.43 9.68
N GLY A 132 0.98 5.36 10.04
CA GLY A 132 0.14 6.51 10.38
C GLY A 132 -0.59 7.17 9.20
N ALA A 133 -0.17 6.97 7.95
CA ALA A 133 -0.84 7.49 6.77
C ALA A 133 -1.99 6.56 6.32
N ILE A 134 -3.11 7.12 5.90
CA ILE A 134 -4.21 6.35 5.28
C ILE A 134 -3.74 5.87 3.91
N VAL A 135 -3.82 4.58 3.67
CA VAL A 135 -3.44 3.97 2.39
C VAL A 135 -4.58 3.18 1.75
N GLY A 136 -5.67 2.99 2.47
CA GLY A 136 -6.86 2.33 1.97
C GLY A 136 -8.06 2.56 2.88
N MET A 137 -9.27 2.38 2.31
CA MET A 137 -10.53 2.47 3.03
C MET A 137 -11.53 1.42 2.55
N ILE A 138 -12.49 1.09 3.42
CA ILE A 138 -13.65 0.29 3.07
C ILE A 138 -14.91 0.92 3.70
N ASN A 139 -15.96 1.07 2.90
CA ASN A 139 -17.23 1.65 3.30
C ASN A 139 -18.31 0.57 3.36
N LEU A 140 -18.94 0.40 4.49
CA LEU A 140 -19.95 -0.62 4.78
C LEU A 140 -21.27 0.06 5.19
N LEU A 141 -22.32 -0.16 4.41
CA LEU A 141 -23.66 0.32 4.75
C LEU A 141 -24.50 -0.82 5.34
N PHE A 142 -25.27 -0.51 6.38
CA PHE A 142 -26.07 -1.49 7.11
C PHE A 142 -27.53 -1.37 6.71
N THR A 143 -28.12 -2.49 6.35
CA THR A 143 -29.55 -2.56 6.02
C THR A 143 -30.18 -3.81 6.63
N ILE A 144 -31.50 -3.92 6.54
CA ILE A 144 -32.26 -5.06 7.02
C ILE A 144 -32.76 -5.85 5.82
N SER A 145 -32.55 -7.15 5.85
CA SER A 145 -33.09 -8.09 4.86
C SER A 145 -34.25 -8.89 5.48
N THR A 146 -35.43 -8.73 4.96
CA THR A 146 -36.58 -9.55 5.36
C THR A 146 -36.44 -11.00 4.88
N ALA A 147 -35.70 -11.23 3.81
CA ALA A 147 -35.41 -12.58 3.32
C ALA A 147 -34.44 -13.33 4.23
N GLU A 148 -33.45 -12.63 4.77
CA GLU A 148 -32.49 -13.21 5.73
C GLU A 148 -33.03 -13.17 7.19
N GLY A 149 -34.00 -12.29 7.45
CA GLY A 149 -34.55 -12.09 8.79
C GLY A 149 -33.62 -11.30 9.74
N GLY A 150 -32.73 -10.44 9.21
CA GLY A 150 -31.79 -9.69 10.04
C GLY A 150 -30.97 -8.66 9.28
N PHE A 151 -29.93 -8.16 9.96
CA PHE A 151 -29.03 -7.18 9.38
C PHE A 151 -28.11 -7.77 8.34
N VAL A 152 -27.90 -7.04 7.24
CA VAL A 152 -26.96 -7.36 6.17
C VAL A 152 -26.13 -6.13 5.83
N ILE A 153 -24.99 -6.32 5.17
CA ILE A 153 -24.08 -5.26 4.74
C ILE A 153 -24.17 -5.10 3.23
N LEU A 154 -24.23 -3.85 2.77
CA LEU A 154 -23.81 -3.45 1.44
C LEU A 154 -22.38 -2.88 1.56
N LEU A 155 -21.39 -3.55 0.94
CA LEU A 155 -20.06 -3.02 0.76
C LEU A 155 -20.16 -2.05 -0.42
N GLU A 156 -20.07 -0.76 -0.12
CA GLU A 156 -20.23 0.32 -1.11
C GLU A 156 -18.93 0.62 -1.81
N ASP A 157 -17.86 0.88 -1.06
CA ASP A 157 -16.56 1.22 -1.61
C ASP A 157 -15.45 0.38 -0.96
N LEU A 158 -14.45 -0.02 -1.77
CA LEU A 158 -13.18 -0.58 -1.33
C LEU A 158 -12.08 0.00 -2.20
N VAL A 159 -11.24 0.83 -1.63
CA VAL A 159 -10.18 1.50 -2.37
C VAL A 159 -8.85 1.43 -1.62
N VAL A 160 -7.77 1.25 -2.36
CA VAL A 160 -6.38 1.35 -1.90
C VAL A 160 -5.65 2.30 -2.82
N HIS A 161 -4.97 3.29 -2.27
CA HIS A 161 -4.16 4.24 -3.04
C HIS A 161 -3.26 3.53 -4.02
N LYS A 162 -3.19 4.02 -5.24
CA LYS A 162 -2.52 3.38 -6.38
C LYS A 162 -1.08 2.94 -6.06
N GLN A 163 -0.33 3.77 -5.34
CA GLN A 163 1.06 3.48 -4.96
C GLN A 163 1.20 2.33 -3.94
N TYR A 164 0.12 1.97 -3.24
CA TYR A 164 0.08 0.91 -2.24
C TYR A 164 -0.68 -0.34 -2.72
N GLN A 165 -1.15 -0.36 -3.96
CA GLN A 165 -1.76 -1.54 -4.55
C GLN A 165 -0.73 -2.66 -4.73
N GLY A 166 -1.19 -3.91 -4.75
CA GLY A 166 -0.29 -5.07 -4.84
C GLY A 166 0.37 -5.51 -3.52
N HIS A 167 0.25 -4.73 -2.43
CA HIS A 167 0.82 -5.05 -1.10
C HIS A 167 -0.13 -5.86 -0.20
N GLY A 168 -1.27 -6.30 -0.72
CA GLY A 168 -2.25 -7.09 0.04
C GLY A 168 -3.17 -6.28 0.95
N TYR A 169 -3.14 -4.94 0.89
CA TYR A 169 -3.96 -4.09 1.76
C TYR A 169 -5.47 -4.20 1.48
N GLY A 170 -5.85 -4.41 0.22
CA GLY A 170 -7.24 -4.73 -0.12
C GLY A 170 -7.73 -6.01 0.53
N ASN A 171 -6.90 -7.08 0.56
CA ASN A 171 -7.22 -8.32 1.27
C ASN A 171 -7.44 -8.05 2.77
N LYS A 172 -6.54 -7.32 3.42
CA LYS A 172 -6.64 -6.99 4.84
C LYS A 172 -7.92 -6.22 5.17
N LEU A 173 -8.30 -5.23 4.35
CA LEU A 173 -9.54 -4.47 4.52
C LEU A 173 -10.77 -5.35 4.36
N LEU A 174 -10.81 -6.20 3.34
CA LEU A 174 -11.94 -7.10 3.10
C LEU A 174 -12.06 -8.18 4.19
N GLU A 175 -10.95 -8.77 4.61
CA GLU A 175 -10.90 -9.72 5.73
C GLU A 175 -11.40 -9.07 7.02
N HIS A 176 -10.97 -7.84 7.31
CA HIS A 176 -11.46 -7.06 8.46
C HIS A 176 -12.98 -6.84 8.40
N ALA A 177 -13.51 -6.49 7.22
CA ALA A 177 -14.95 -6.30 7.03
C ALA A 177 -15.75 -7.60 7.23
N ILE A 178 -15.22 -8.73 6.74
CA ILE A 178 -15.83 -10.05 6.94
C ILE A 178 -15.83 -10.43 8.42
N ASP A 179 -14.73 -10.21 9.13
CA ASP A 179 -14.65 -10.50 10.56
C ASP A 179 -15.53 -9.57 11.40
N PHE A 180 -15.58 -8.28 11.04
CA PHE A 180 -16.54 -7.34 11.63
C PHE A 180 -17.99 -7.81 11.43
N ALA A 181 -18.35 -8.25 10.22
CA ALA A 181 -19.67 -8.76 9.91
C ALA A 181 -20.03 -9.99 10.77
N LYS A 182 -19.11 -10.94 10.93
CA LYS A 182 -19.29 -12.13 11.78
C LYS A 182 -19.47 -11.74 13.25
N GLN A 183 -18.60 -10.87 13.78
CA GLN A 183 -18.64 -10.42 15.17
C GLN A 183 -19.94 -9.67 15.52
N LYS A 184 -20.51 -8.96 14.55
CA LYS A 184 -21.75 -8.20 14.70
C LYS A 184 -23.00 -8.97 14.27
N ASN A 185 -22.87 -10.25 13.93
CA ASN A 185 -23.96 -11.13 13.48
C ASN A 185 -24.71 -10.60 12.25
N PHE A 186 -23.99 -9.97 11.30
CA PHE A 186 -24.54 -9.70 9.99
C PHE A 186 -24.65 -11.00 9.19
N LEU A 187 -25.75 -11.15 8.46
CA LEU A 187 -26.08 -12.42 7.79
C LEU A 187 -25.52 -12.53 6.38
N ARG A 188 -25.20 -11.40 5.73
CA ARG A 188 -24.67 -11.36 4.36
C ARG A 188 -23.93 -10.07 4.11
N ILE A 189 -22.90 -10.12 3.26
CA ILE A 189 -22.30 -8.97 2.62
C ILE A 189 -22.64 -9.04 1.13
N THR A 190 -23.17 -7.95 0.58
CA THR A 190 -23.41 -7.77 -0.87
C THR A 190 -22.55 -6.62 -1.36
N LEU A 191 -22.10 -6.68 -2.61
CA LEU A 191 -21.44 -5.58 -3.30
C LEU A 191 -21.93 -5.50 -4.75
N LEU A 192 -21.71 -4.36 -5.38
CA LEU A 192 -21.89 -4.18 -6.81
C LEU A 192 -20.50 -4.07 -7.45
N THR A 193 -20.32 -4.65 -8.62
CA THR A 193 -19.06 -4.60 -9.36
C THR A 193 -19.36 -4.57 -10.85
N ASP A 194 -18.47 -4.00 -11.65
CA ASP A 194 -18.63 -3.86 -13.08
C ASP A 194 -18.67 -5.21 -13.82
N ARG A 195 -19.34 -5.19 -14.96
CA ARG A 195 -19.27 -6.23 -16.00
C ARG A 195 -18.45 -5.69 -17.17
N PRO A 196 -17.69 -6.50 -17.87
CA PRO A 196 -17.41 -7.93 -17.79
C PRO A 196 -16.46 -8.32 -16.64
N GLU A 197 -16.21 -9.63 -16.49
CA GLU A 197 -15.25 -10.17 -15.53
C GLU A 197 -13.93 -9.40 -15.56
N ASN A 198 -13.58 -8.85 -14.42
CA ASN A 198 -12.38 -8.06 -14.24
C ASN A 198 -11.58 -8.52 -13.00
N VAL A 199 -10.50 -7.85 -12.74
CA VAL A 199 -9.62 -8.14 -11.59
C VAL A 199 -10.39 -8.03 -10.26
N ALA A 200 -11.35 -7.12 -10.14
CA ALA A 200 -12.16 -6.94 -8.94
C ALA A 200 -13.05 -8.17 -8.66
N GLN A 201 -13.71 -8.73 -9.69
CA GLN A 201 -14.52 -9.94 -9.51
C GLN A 201 -13.67 -11.13 -9.07
N ALA A 202 -12.48 -11.34 -9.68
CA ALA A 202 -11.56 -12.39 -9.28
C ALA A 202 -11.08 -12.22 -7.83
N PHE A 203 -10.83 -10.97 -7.41
CA PHE A 203 -10.47 -10.64 -6.03
C PHE A 203 -11.59 -11.02 -5.05
N PHE A 204 -12.84 -10.65 -5.30
CA PHE A 204 -13.96 -10.96 -4.43
C PHE A 204 -14.27 -12.46 -4.39
N ARG A 205 -14.24 -13.16 -5.54
CA ARG A 205 -14.41 -14.63 -5.57
C ARG A 205 -13.40 -15.36 -4.71
N LYS A 206 -12.14 -14.92 -4.68
CA LYS A 206 -11.10 -15.48 -3.80
C LYS A 206 -11.47 -15.40 -2.31
N HIS A 207 -12.29 -14.43 -1.91
CA HIS A 207 -12.78 -14.26 -0.54
C HIS A 207 -14.16 -14.90 -0.31
N GLY A 208 -14.63 -15.76 -1.22
CA GLY A 208 -15.87 -16.52 -1.06
C GLY A 208 -17.12 -15.81 -1.57
N PHE A 209 -16.99 -14.65 -2.21
CA PHE A 209 -18.14 -14.03 -2.87
C PHE A 209 -18.52 -14.82 -4.13
N ALA A 210 -19.83 -14.97 -4.33
CA ALA A 210 -20.40 -15.58 -5.51
C ALA A 210 -21.32 -14.60 -6.23
N GLU A 211 -21.44 -14.76 -7.54
CA GLU A 211 -22.39 -13.97 -8.32
C GLU A 211 -23.84 -14.26 -7.90
N SER A 212 -24.62 -13.19 -7.87
CA SER A 212 -26.08 -13.27 -7.66
C SER A 212 -26.79 -13.23 -9.00
N SER A 213 -27.95 -13.90 -9.09
CA SER A 213 -28.87 -13.75 -10.22
C SER A 213 -29.63 -12.42 -10.22
N MET A 214 -29.51 -11.63 -9.15
CA MET A 214 -30.17 -10.33 -9.01
C MET A 214 -29.48 -9.29 -9.89
N ILE A 215 -30.27 -8.52 -10.63
CA ILE A 215 -29.77 -7.44 -11.49
C ILE A 215 -30.08 -6.11 -10.81
N PRO A 216 -29.08 -5.23 -10.58
CA PRO A 216 -29.32 -3.90 -10.04
C PRO A 216 -30.07 -3.03 -11.07
N MET A 217 -31.09 -2.31 -10.61
CA MET A 217 -31.83 -1.33 -11.39
C MET A 217 -31.83 0.01 -10.65
N ARG A 218 -31.63 1.12 -11.35
CA ARG A 218 -31.59 2.48 -10.79
C ARG A 218 -32.63 3.39 -11.42
N LEU A 219 -33.32 4.16 -10.59
CA LEU A 219 -34.13 5.31 -10.99
C LEU A 219 -33.57 6.55 -10.30
N TRP A 220 -33.17 7.52 -11.09
CA TRP A 220 -32.70 8.81 -10.56
C TRP A 220 -33.89 9.68 -10.13
N ILE A 221 -33.99 10.00 -8.84
CA ILE A 221 -35.06 10.88 -8.30
C ILE A 221 -34.68 12.35 -8.52
N ALA A 222 -33.41 12.70 -8.30
CA ALA A 222 -32.87 13.97 -8.74
C ALA A 222 -31.96 13.68 -9.95
N PRO A 223 -32.18 14.29 -11.11
CA PRO A 223 -31.30 14.08 -12.25
C PRO A 223 -29.87 14.51 -11.86
N PRO A 224 -28.82 13.79 -12.32
CA PRO A 224 -27.46 14.24 -12.13
C PRO A 224 -27.34 15.64 -12.71
N GLU A 225 -26.76 16.55 -11.95
CA GLU A 225 -26.51 17.92 -12.42
C GLU A 225 -25.75 17.84 -13.75
N SER A 226 -26.34 18.41 -14.80
CA SER A 226 -25.70 18.46 -16.10
C SER A 226 -24.41 19.24 -15.95
N SER A 227 -23.28 18.59 -16.24
CA SER A 227 -21.98 19.24 -16.31
C SER A 227 -22.09 20.35 -17.37
N GLY A 228 -22.15 21.62 -16.94
CA GLY A 228 -22.01 22.78 -17.80
C GLY A 228 -20.62 22.86 -18.41
#